data_e9cf1260f4c8ae1bd20f7fbc92cd6b42
#
_entry.id   e9cf1260f4c8ae1bd20f7fbc92cd6b42
#
_cell.length_a   1.000
_cell.length_b   1.000
_cell.length_c   1.000
_cell.angle_alpha   90.00
_cell.angle_beta   90.00
_cell.angle_gamma   90.00
#
_symmetry.space_group_name_H-M   'P 1'
#
loop_
_entity.id
_entity.type
_entity.pdbx_description
1 polymer ?
#
loop_
_entity_poly.entity_id
_entity_poly.type
_entity_poly.pdbx_seq_one_letter_code
_entity_poly.pdbx_strand_id
1 'polypeptide(L)'
;GVPCKLIQSMDGFRFWNLSEMRYFLRYLDKRVTTPVIPGELWEEAKRATSKTYARSQNMDLVKRCFEQFEHLNQTKYISDFKEFVFESSMEDFCDVSGSEVVVSTIHKAKGREFDDVYMLLTDNYIKNAELKRRYYVGITRAKNRLFIHTNGHCFDRLTADRHDRDDRSYTLPEEIVLQLSHRDVYLEFFKGIKREVLALQSGDRLQYRDFTLYTEKTDLPVAKLSVRMQKTLNDWFAKGYRVKSATVSFIVAWKPKDAPKEEPETAVLLADLTLTR
;
A
#
# COMPACT_ATOMS: atom_id res chain seq x y z
N GLY A 1 10.24 -10.78 -18.38
CA GLY A 1 8.92 -10.70 -17.75
C GLY A 1 8.16 -9.48 -18.25
N VAL A 2 6.85 -9.47 -18.11
CA VAL A 2 6.04 -8.28 -18.42
C VAL A 2 6.13 -7.31 -17.25
N PRO A 3 6.42 -6.01 -17.46
CA PRO A 3 6.40 -5.03 -16.39
C PRO A 3 5.02 -5.00 -15.73
N CYS A 4 4.97 -5.10 -14.43
CA CYS A 4 3.72 -5.05 -13.69
C CYS A 4 3.80 -4.10 -12.50
N LYS A 5 2.68 -3.48 -12.17
CA LYS A 5 2.52 -2.58 -11.02
C LYS A 5 1.46 -3.12 -10.09
N LEU A 6 1.86 -3.43 -8.87
CA LEU A 6 0.93 -3.80 -7.81
C LEU A 6 0.39 -2.53 -7.15
N ILE A 7 -0.93 -2.36 -7.15
CA ILE A 7 -1.56 -1.32 -6.34
C ILE A 7 -1.52 -1.79 -4.89
N GLN A 8 -0.55 -1.26 -4.16
CA GLN A 8 -0.31 -1.57 -2.76
C GLN A 8 -1.40 -0.96 -1.87
N SER A 9 -1.64 -1.56 -0.72
CA SER A 9 -2.53 -1.05 0.32
C SER A 9 -1.79 -0.93 1.62
N MET A 10 -1.95 0.17 2.29
CA MET A 10 -1.51 0.31 3.69
C MET A 10 -2.49 -0.32 4.68
N ASP A 11 -3.16 -1.36 4.34
CA ASP A 11 -4.14 -2.18 5.05
C ASP A 11 -4.54 -1.65 6.46
N GLY A 12 -5.58 -0.81 6.51
CA GLY A 12 -6.04 -0.16 7.75
C GLY A 12 -5.43 1.22 8.04
N PHE A 13 -4.50 1.71 7.23
CA PHE A 13 -4.01 3.08 7.29
C PHE A 13 -4.52 3.91 6.10
N ARG A 14 -4.73 5.19 6.33
CA ARG A 14 -5.07 6.15 5.29
C ARG A 14 -3.81 6.88 4.82
N PHE A 15 -3.88 7.54 3.68
CA PHE A 15 -2.79 8.38 3.17
C PHE A 15 -2.34 9.44 4.17
N TRP A 16 -3.27 9.97 4.97
CA TRP A 16 -3.01 10.83 6.11
C TRP A 16 -1.97 10.29 7.10
N ASN A 17 -1.89 8.97 7.29
CA ASN A 17 -0.99 8.35 8.26
C ASN A 17 0.45 8.26 7.77
N LEU A 18 0.72 8.45 6.47
CA LEU A 18 2.04 8.34 5.89
C LEU A 18 3.01 9.36 6.52
N SER A 19 4.21 8.93 6.89
CA SER A 19 5.18 9.78 7.60
C SER A 19 5.55 11.04 6.84
N GLU A 20 5.69 10.96 5.52
CA GLU A 20 5.95 12.07 4.62
C GLU A 20 4.81 13.09 4.65
N MET A 21 3.57 12.62 4.58
CA MET A 21 2.38 13.48 4.65
C MET A 21 2.22 14.10 6.05
N ARG A 22 2.47 13.32 7.10
CA ARG A 22 2.46 13.80 8.49
C ARG A 22 3.53 14.88 8.74
N TYR A 23 4.67 14.78 8.09
CA TYR A 23 5.70 15.83 8.15
C TYR A 23 5.21 17.11 7.49
N PHE A 24 4.67 17.03 6.27
CA PHE A 24 4.13 18.17 5.53
C PHE A 24 3.04 18.89 6.33
N LEU A 25 2.06 18.14 6.83
CA LEU A 25 0.96 18.69 7.62
C LEU A 25 1.48 19.39 8.89
N ARG A 26 2.40 18.77 9.63
CA ARG A 26 3.01 19.39 10.81
C ARG A 26 3.84 20.62 10.47
N TYR A 27 4.44 20.65 9.30
CA TYR A 27 5.17 21.84 8.83
C TYR A 27 4.23 23.02 8.63
N LEU A 28 3.08 22.80 8.02
CA LEU A 28 2.03 23.79 7.84
C LEU A 28 1.41 24.20 9.18
N ASP A 29 1.01 23.24 10.02
CA ASP A 29 0.33 23.52 11.30
C ASP A 29 1.13 24.43 12.23
N LYS A 30 2.45 24.39 12.15
CA LYS A 30 3.35 25.25 12.95
C LYS A 30 3.47 26.68 12.43
N ARG A 31 3.08 26.96 11.18
CA ARG A 31 3.37 28.22 10.48
C ARG A 31 2.15 28.92 9.93
N VAL A 32 1.08 28.18 9.68
CA VAL A 32 -0.18 28.75 9.20
C VAL A 32 -0.89 29.45 10.35
N THR A 33 -1.10 30.74 10.22
CA THR A 33 -1.80 31.60 11.21
C THR A 33 -3.18 32.05 10.73
N THR A 34 -3.50 31.81 9.46
CA THR A 34 -4.77 32.16 8.82
C THR A 34 -5.41 30.91 8.19
N PRO A 35 -6.72 30.89 7.91
CA PRO A 35 -7.35 29.75 7.24
C PRO A 35 -6.76 29.45 5.85
N VAL A 36 -6.25 30.47 5.16
CA VAL A 36 -5.61 30.35 3.85
C VAL A 36 -4.12 30.11 4.00
N ILE A 37 -3.59 29.11 3.30
CA ILE A 37 -2.16 28.81 3.24
C ILE A 37 -1.52 29.78 2.23
N PRO A 38 -0.56 30.65 2.64
CA PRO A 38 0.19 31.47 1.69
C PRO A 38 0.94 30.62 0.66
N GLY A 39 0.94 31.04 -0.60
CA GLY A 39 1.60 30.29 -1.69
C GLY A 39 3.10 30.03 -1.43
N GLU A 40 3.82 31.01 -0.88
CA GLU A 40 5.23 30.86 -0.51
C GLU A 40 5.42 29.78 0.56
N LEU A 41 4.56 29.76 1.60
CA LEU A 41 4.62 28.75 2.66
C LEU A 41 4.29 27.37 2.14
N TRP A 42 3.34 27.24 1.20
CA TRP A 42 3.01 25.99 0.55
C TRP A 42 4.22 25.41 -0.21
N GLU A 43 4.86 26.23 -1.03
CA GLU A 43 6.05 25.81 -1.78
C GLU A 43 7.25 25.51 -0.85
N GLU A 44 7.40 26.27 0.23
CA GLU A 44 8.42 26.00 1.25
C GLU A 44 8.18 24.64 1.92
N ALA A 45 6.95 24.34 2.30
CA ALA A 45 6.56 23.06 2.90
C ALA A 45 6.82 21.88 1.95
N LYS A 46 6.51 22.02 0.65
CA LYS A 46 6.81 21.03 -0.39
C LYS A 46 8.32 20.77 -0.50
N ARG A 47 9.12 21.83 -0.57
CA ARG A 47 10.60 21.74 -0.63
C ARG A 47 11.18 21.09 0.62
N ALA A 48 10.71 21.50 1.81
CA ALA A 48 11.17 20.93 3.07
C ALA A 48 10.86 19.43 3.18
N THR A 49 9.65 19.02 2.77
CA THR A 49 9.25 17.62 2.75
C THR A 49 10.10 16.81 1.77
N SER A 50 10.25 17.29 0.53
CA SER A 50 11.07 16.63 -0.49
C SER A 50 12.53 16.51 -0.07
N LYS A 51 13.07 17.50 0.61
CA LYS A 51 14.46 17.47 1.14
C LYS A 51 14.60 16.44 2.27
N THR A 52 13.65 16.42 3.20
CA THR A 52 13.68 15.49 4.35
C THR A 52 13.54 14.04 3.91
N TYR A 53 12.67 13.78 2.93
CA TYR A 53 12.35 12.45 2.42
C TYR A 53 12.92 12.19 1.02
N ALA A 54 14.10 12.74 0.73
CA ALA A 54 14.72 12.67 -0.60
C ALA A 54 14.97 11.24 -1.10
N ARG A 55 15.08 10.26 -0.20
CA ARG A 55 15.31 8.84 -0.54
C ARG A 55 14.02 8.02 -0.56
N SER A 56 12.90 8.58 -0.08
CA SER A 56 11.65 7.85 0.04
C SER A 56 11.02 7.60 -1.34
N GLN A 57 10.72 6.36 -1.62
CA GLN A 57 9.98 5.94 -2.81
C GLN A 57 8.51 6.41 -2.79
N ASN A 58 7.98 6.77 -1.60
CA ASN A 58 6.61 7.28 -1.48
C ASN A 58 6.49 8.78 -1.85
N MET A 59 7.60 9.48 -2.05
CA MET A 59 7.55 10.91 -2.39
C MET A 59 6.82 11.20 -3.70
N ASP A 60 6.82 10.28 -4.65
CA ASP A 60 6.08 10.49 -5.90
C ASP A 60 4.56 10.44 -5.68
N LEU A 61 4.07 9.61 -4.75
CA LEU A 61 2.67 9.62 -4.34
C LEU A 61 2.29 10.94 -3.66
N VAL A 62 3.16 11.43 -2.78
CA VAL A 62 2.97 12.70 -2.06
C VAL A 62 2.97 13.89 -3.02
N LYS A 63 3.85 13.92 -4.01
CA LYS A 63 3.87 14.97 -5.05
C LYS A 63 2.58 14.99 -5.86
N ARG A 64 2.10 13.81 -6.30
CA ARG A 64 0.82 13.72 -7.02
C ARG A 64 -0.37 14.17 -6.18
N CYS A 65 -0.36 13.90 -4.88
CA CYS A 65 -1.36 14.45 -3.96
C CYS A 65 -1.34 15.98 -3.98
N PHE A 66 -0.18 16.61 -3.93
CA PHE A 66 -0.06 18.07 -4.01
C PHE A 66 -0.56 18.59 -5.35
N GLU A 67 -0.12 18.01 -6.46
CA GLU A 67 -0.52 18.38 -7.83
C GLU A 67 -2.04 18.28 -8.02
N GLN A 68 -2.64 17.19 -7.55
CA GLN A 68 -4.08 16.99 -7.66
C GLN A 68 -4.85 18.01 -6.82
N PHE A 69 -4.41 18.29 -5.58
CA PHE A 69 -5.04 19.30 -4.75
C PHE A 69 -4.89 20.70 -5.36
N GLU A 70 -3.72 21.06 -5.88
CA GLU A 70 -3.45 22.34 -6.55
C GLU A 70 -4.32 22.54 -7.79
N HIS A 71 -4.52 21.47 -8.57
CA HIS A 71 -5.38 21.52 -9.75
C HIS A 71 -6.85 21.80 -9.41
N LEU A 72 -7.32 21.25 -8.28
CA LEU A 72 -8.72 21.41 -7.85
C LEU A 72 -8.97 22.70 -7.08
N ASN A 73 -7.93 23.30 -6.47
CA ASN A 73 -8.07 24.40 -5.53
C ASN A 73 -7.11 25.56 -5.85
N GLN A 74 -7.61 26.62 -6.45
CA GLN A 74 -6.82 27.85 -6.69
C GLN A 74 -6.41 28.52 -5.37
N THR A 75 -7.35 28.63 -4.42
CA THR A 75 -7.07 29.08 -3.06
C THR A 75 -6.96 27.89 -2.13
N LYS A 76 -5.85 27.79 -1.42
CA LYS A 76 -5.54 26.63 -0.57
C LYS A 76 -5.97 26.93 0.87
N TYR A 77 -7.09 26.35 1.33
CA TYR A 77 -7.48 26.38 2.73
C TYR A 77 -6.88 25.17 3.46
N ILE A 78 -6.37 25.40 4.68
CA ILE A 78 -5.77 24.32 5.48
C ILE A 78 -6.79 23.25 5.87
N SER A 79 -8.07 23.64 6.10
CA SER A 79 -9.18 22.70 6.33
C SER A 79 -9.38 21.77 5.16
N ASP A 80 -9.49 22.33 3.96
CA ASP A 80 -9.82 21.61 2.74
C ASP A 80 -8.69 20.64 2.36
N PHE A 81 -7.44 21.07 2.55
CA PHE A 81 -6.30 20.17 2.33
C PHE A 81 -6.28 19.01 3.34
N LYS A 82 -6.57 19.29 4.62
CA LYS A 82 -6.64 18.24 5.64
C LYS A 82 -7.76 17.24 5.36
N GLU A 83 -8.94 17.72 4.96
CA GLU A 83 -10.07 16.87 4.58
C GLU A 83 -9.74 16.03 3.36
N PHE A 84 -9.21 16.66 2.30
CA PHE A 84 -8.76 15.97 1.08
C PHE A 84 -7.79 14.82 1.38
N VAL A 85 -6.73 15.10 2.16
CA VAL A 85 -5.74 14.06 2.51
C VAL A 85 -6.34 12.99 3.43
N PHE A 86 -7.25 13.37 4.34
CA PHE A 86 -7.88 12.43 5.26
C PHE A 86 -8.83 11.46 4.54
N GLU A 87 -9.51 11.92 3.50
CA GLU A 87 -10.41 11.09 2.68
C GLU A 87 -9.67 10.26 1.63
N SER A 88 -8.48 10.71 1.23
CA SER A 88 -7.67 10.05 0.20
C SER A 88 -7.09 8.73 0.67
N SER A 89 -6.96 7.82 -0.28
CA SER A 89 -6.24 6.56 -0.17
C SER A 89 -4.94 6.58 -1.00
N MET A 90 -4.05 5.62 -0.76
CA MET A 90 -2.81 5.49 -1.55
C MET A 90 -3.10 5.27 -3.04
N GLU A 91 -4.16 4.53 -3.30
CA GLU A 91 -4.59 4.17 -4.65
C GLU A 91 -4.95 5.39 -5.50
N ASP A 92 -5.43 6.46 -4.89
CA ASP A 92 -5.85 7.68 -5.60
C ASP A 92 -4.67 8.37 -6.30
N PHE A 93 -3.47 8.21 -5.75
CA PHE A 93 -2.24 8.82 -6.26
C PHE A 93 -1.33 7.84 -7.00
N CYS A 94 -1.72 6.58 -7.14
CA CYS A 94 -0.98 5.62 -7.95
C CYS A 94 -1.14 5.96 -9.43
N ASP A 95 -0.01 6.17 -10.11
CA ASP A 95 -0.01 6.28 -11.57
C ASP A 95 -0.30 4.91 -12.19
N VAL A 96 -1.36 4.85 -12.97
CA VAL A 96 -1.73 3.68 -13.76
C VAL A 96 -1.74 4.00 -15.25
N SER A 97 -1.23 5.17 -15.64
CA SER A 97 -1.05 5.57 -17.02
C SER A 97 0.26 4.97 -17.55
N GLY A 98 0.18 3.86 -18.23
CA GLY A 98 1.36 3.23 -18.83
C GLY A 98 1.02 1.88 -19.48
N SER A 99 2.00 1.30 -20.15
CA SER A 99 1.91 -0.04 -20.77
C SER A 99 2.13 -1.19 -19.77
N GLU A 100 2.12 -0.89 -18.47
CA GLU A 100 2.34 -1.87 -17.42
C GLU A 100 1.06 -2.63 -17.08
N VAL A 101 1.20 -3.91 -16.75
CA VAL A 101 0.08 -4.68 -16.20
C VAL A 101 -0.18 -4.22 -14.77
N VAL A 102 -1.38 -3.72 -14.52
CA VAL A 102 -1.80 -3.30 -13.17
C VAL A 102 -2.40 -4.50 -12.44
N VAL A 103 -1.82 -4.86 -11.31
CA VAL A 103 -2.35 -5.91 -10.43
C VAL A 103 -3.00 -5.28 -9.20
N SER A 104 -4.27 -5.60 -8.96
CA SER A 104 -5.00 -5.05 -7.82
C SER A 104 -6.12 -5.97 -7.34
N THR A 105 -6.69 -5.68 -6.18
CA THR A 105 -7.97 -6.27 -5.80
C THR A 105 -9.12 -5.54 -6.52
N ILE A 106 -10.26 -6.23 -6.68
CA ILE A 106 -11.45 -5.64 -7.31
C ILE A 106 -11.89 -4.33 -6.60
N HIS A 107 -11.78 -4.27 -5.27
CA HIS A 107 -12.14 -3.08 -4.51
C HIS A 107 -11.28 -1.86 -4.85
N LYS A 108 -9.98 -2.07 -5.04
CA LYS A 108 -9.03 -1.00 -5.37
C LYS A 108 -9.10 -0.55 -6.84
N ALA A 109 -9.68 -1.37 -7.70
CA ALA A 109 -9.98 -1.01 -9.08
C ALA A 109 -11.27 -0.18 -9.22
N LYS A 110 -12.03 0.04 -8.12
CA LYS A 110 -13.27 0.82 -8.17
C LYS A 110 -12.98 2.26 -8.66
N GLY A 111 -13.80 2.75 -9.58
CA GLY A 111 -13.64 4.10 -10.16
C GLY A 111 -12.62 4.18 -11.31
N ARG A 112 -11.88 3.12 -11.60
CA ARG A 112 -10.93 3.04 -12.72
C ARG A 112 -11.48 2.15 -13.82
N GLU A 113 -11.02 2.36 -15.05
CA GLU A 113 -11.36 1.54 -16.21
C GLU A 113 -10.10 1.20 -16.96
N PHE A 114 -10.07 0.00 -17.56
CA PHE A 114 -8.93 -0.54 -18.27
C PHE A 114 -9.39 -1.12 -19.60
N ASP A 115 -8.55 -1.06 -20.62
CA ASP A 115 -8.88 -1.63 -21.93
C ASP A 115 -9.12 -3.14 -21.82
N ASP A 116 -8.24 -3.84 -21.13
CA ASP A 116 -8.28 -5.29 -20.90
C ASP A 116 -8.28 -5.58 -19.40
N VAL A 117 -9.18 -6.46 -18.96
CA VAL A 117 -9.25 -6.89 -17.56
C VAL A 117 -9.16 -8.40 -17.47
N TYR A 118 -8.24 -8.89 -16.63
CA TYR A 118 -8.07 -10.28 -16.29
C TYR A 118 -8.54 -10.50 -14.85
N MET A 119 -9.65 -11.20 -14.67
CA MET A 119 -10.18 -11.54 -13.35
C MET A 119 -9.76 -12.94 -12.95
N LEU A 120 -9.06 -13.07 -11.81
CA LEU A 120 -8.71 -14.36 -11.22
C LEU A 120 -9.67 -14.66 -10.07
N LEU A 121 -10.53 -15.65 -10.24
CA LEU A 121 -11.60 -16.00 -9.30
C LEU A 121 -11.38 -17.41 -8.75
N THR A 122 -11.29 -17.51 -7.44
CA THR A 122 -11.08 -18.79 -6.73
C THR A 122 -12.36 -19.37 -6.13
N ASP A 123 -13.46 -18.63 -6.19
CA ASP A 123 -14.74 -19.08 -5.67
C ASP A 123 -15.43 -20.03 -6.65
N ASN A 124 -15.84 -21.21 -6.17
CA ASN A 124 -16.52 -22.22 -7.01
C ASN A 124 -17.96 -21.84 -7.38
N TYR A 125 -18.58 -20.97 -6.60
CA TYR A 125 -19.94 -20.47 -6.82
C TYR A 125 -20.18 -19.14 -6.12
N ILE A 126 -21.17 -18.36 -6.60
CA ILE A 126 -21.54 -17.07 -6.01
C ILE A 126 -22.42 -17.31 -4.77
N LYS A 127 -21.80 -17.20 -3.59
CA LYS A 127 -22.41 -17.54 -2.30
C LYS A 127 -23.45 -16.53 -1.81
N ASN A 128 -23.29 -15.26 -2.15
CA ASN A 128 -24.13 -14.19 -1.61
C ASN A 128 -24.18 -12.96 -2.52
N ALA A 129 -25.05 -12.01 -2.18
CA ALA A 129 -25.23 -10.76 -2.93
C ALA A 129 -23.99 -9.85 -2.90
N GLU A 130 -23.16 -9.93 -1.85
CA GLU A 130 -21.92 -9.15 -1.73
C GLU A 130 -20.88 -9.61 -2.76
N LEU A 131 -20.68 -10.93 -2.87
CA LEU A 131 -19.78 -11.52 -3.87
C LEU A 131 -20.25 -11.19 -5.29
N LYS A 132 -21.59 -11.24 -5.53
CA LYS A 132 -22.15 -10.84 -6.83
C LYS A 132 -21.85 -9.38 -7.16
N ARG A 133 -22.04 -8.46 -6.20
CA ARG A 133 -21.71 -7.04 -6.39
C ARG A 133 -20.21 -6.83 -6.64
N ARG A 134 -19.37 -7.55 -5.91
CA ARG A 134 -17.92 -7.48 -6.11
C ARG A 134 -17.52 -7.91 -7.52
N TYR A 135 -18.06 -9.03 -8.01
CA TYR A 135 -17.79 -9.47 -9.38
C TYR A 135 -18.33 -8.49 -10.42
N TYR A 136 -19.52 -7.95 -10.21
CA TYR A 136 -20.08 -6.91 -11.08
C TYR A 136 -19.13 -5.70 -11.18
N VAL A 137 -18.60 -5.22 -10.06
CA VAL A 137 -17.61 -4.13 -10.05
C VAL A 137 -16.38 -4.49 -10.87
N GLY A 138 -15.84 -5.71 -10.73
CA GLY A 138 -14.67 -6.16 -11.51
C GLY A 138 -14.96 -6.24 -13.02
N ILE A 139 -16.08 -6.82 -13.39
CA ILE A 139 -16.53 -6.98 -14.80
C ILE A 139 -16.66 -5.61 -15.47
N THR A 140 -17.27 -4.65 -14.78
CA THR A 140 -17.50 -3.30 -15.32
C THR A 140 -16.24 -2.42 -15.37
N ARG A 141 -15.07 -2.96 -15.04
CA ARG A 141 -13.79 -2.24 -15.23
C ARG A 141 -13.22 -2.40 -16.64
N ALA A 142 -13.68 -3.39 -17.40
CA ALA A 142 -13.23 -3.61 -18.77
C ALA A 142 -13.93 -2.68 -19.75
N LYS A 143 -13.15 -1.97 -20.56
CA LYS A 143 -13.64 -1.17 -21.71
C LYS A 143 -13.81 -2.02 -22.96
N ASN A 144 -12.81 -2.85 -23.26
CA ASN A 144 -12.74 -3.57 -24.52
C ASN A 144 -12.84 -5.09 -24.32
N ARG A 145 -12.01 -5.68 -23.47
CA ARG A 145 -11.93 -7.13 -23.31
C ARG A 145 -11.92 -7.55 -21.85
N LEU A 146 -12.66 -8.60 -21.54
CA LEU A 146 -12.73 -9.21 -20.22
C LEU A 146 -12.34 -10.68 -20.30
N PHE A 147 -11.34 -11.07 -19.49
CA PHE A 147 -10.90 -12.45 -19.35
C PHE A 147 -11.20 -12.92 -17.93
N ILE A 148 -11.99 -13.97 -17.79
CA ILE A 148 -12.35 -14.53 -16.48
C ILE A 148 -11.66 -15.89 -16.32
N HIS A 149 -10.74 -15.98 -15.37
CA HIS A 149 -10.10 -17.23 -14.97
C HIS A 149 -10.75 -17.75 -13.70
N THR A 150 -11.31 -18.92 -13.73
CA THR A 150 -12.03 -19.50 -12.60
C THR A 150 -11.73 -20.98 -12.44
N ASN A 151 -11.67 -21.47 -11.20
CA ASN A 151 -11.61 -22.88 -10.87
C ASN A 151 -12.99 -23.53 -10.72
N GLY A 152 -14.07 -22.72 -10.79
CA GLY A 152 -15.44 -23.14 -10.56
C GLY A 152 -16.31 -23.03 -11.81
N HIS A 153 -17.60 -23.37 -11.63
CA HIS A 153 -18.59 -23.46 -12.69
C HIS A 153 -19.59 -22.28 -12.71
N CYS A 154 -19.30 -21.20 -11.94
CA CYS A 154 -20.25 -20.10 -11.79
C CYS A 154 -20.50 -19.29 -13.06
N PHE A 155 -19.63 -19.40 -14.05
CA PHE A 155 -19.72 -18.69 -15.33
C PHE A 155 -19.96 -19.59 -16.55
N ASP A 156 -20.08 -20.90 -16.39
CA ASP A 156 -20.23 -21.85 -17.50
C ASP A 156 -21.49 -21.62 -18.38
N ARG A 157 -22.48 -20.91 -17.82
CA ARG A 157 -23.73 -20.58 -18.52
C ARG A 157 -23.69 -19.24 -19.25
N LEU A 158 -22.60 -18.48 -19.12
CA LEU A 158 -22.48 -17.22 -19.83
C LEU A 158 -22.02 -17.47 -21.25
N THR A 159 -22.62 -16.72 -22.18
CA THR A 159 -22.10 -16.67 -23.55
C THR A 159 -20.78 -15.91 -23.56
N ALA A 160 -19.74 -16.51 -24.11
CA ALA A 160 -18.43 -15.89 -24.28
C ALA A 160 -17.91 -16.19 -25.69
N ASP A 161 -17.07 -15.31 -26.21
CA ASP A 161 -16.45 -15.47 -27.54
C ASP A 161 -15.53 -16.69 -27.57
N ARG A 162 -14.94 -17.04 -26.42
CA ARG A 162 -14.01 -18.15 -26.28
C ARG A 162 -14.09 -18.79 -24.90
N HIS A 163 -14.07 -20.11 -24.87
CA HIS A 163 -13.92 -20.92 -23.66
C HIS A 163 -12.67 -21.80 -23.82
N ASP A 164 -11.71 -21.61 -22.94
CA ASP A 164 -10.49 -22.41 -22.88
C ASP A 164 -10.42 -23.15 -21.55
N ARG A 165 -9.96 -24.39 -21.61
CA ARG A 165 -9.59 -25.15 -20.41
C ARG A 165 -8.08 -25.22 -20.29
N ASP A 166 -7.57 -24.82 -19.12
CA ASP A 166 -6.14 -24.93 -18.82
C ASP A 166 -5.91 -26.06 -17.79
N ASP A 167 -5.44 -27.19 -18.27
CA ASP A 167 -5.13 -28.36 -17.43
C ASP A 167 -3.64 -28.40 -17.03
N ARG A 168 -2.87 -27.34 -17.28
CA ARG A 168 -1.45 -27.29 -16.93
C ARG A 168 -1.25 -27.17 -15.42
N SER A 169 -0.26 -27.88 -14.91
CA SER A 169 0.23 -27.69 -13.54
C SER A 169 1.29 -26.60 -13.51
N TYR A 170 1.13 -25.66 -12.63
CA TYR A 170 2.07 -24.56 -12.41
C TYR A 170 2.94 -24.86 -11.19
N THR A 171 4.25 -24.72 -11.36
CA THR A 171 5.18 -24.78 -10.22
C THR A 171 5.09 -23.50 -9.41
N LEU A 172 5.43 -23.60 -8.12
CA LEU A 172 5.57 -22.39 -7.29
C LEU A 172 6.66 -21.48 -7.89
N PRO A 173 6.47 -20.16 -7.89
CA PRO A 173 7.44 -19.21 -8.43
C PRO A 173 8.76 -19.29 -7.66
N GLU A 174 9.87 -18.95 -8.30
CA GLU A 174 11.18 -18.91 -7.65
C GLU A 174 11.28 -17.81 -6.60
N GLU A 175 10.56 -16.72 -6.81
CA GLU A 175 10.53 -15.56 -5.91
C GLU A 175 9.09 -15.15 -5.60
N ILE A 176 8.83 -14.80 -4.35
CA ILE A 176 7.57 -14.22 -3.87
C ILE A 176 7.85 -12.99 -3.02
N VAL A 177 6.95 -12.01 -3.08
CA VAL A 177 7.00 -10.82 -2.23
C VAL A 177 5.82 -10.85 -1.28
N LEU A 178 6.10 -10.79 0.02
CA LEU A 178 5.11 -10.68 1.09
C LEU A 178 5.11 -9.25 1.61
N GLN A 179 4.05 -8.52 1.34
CA GLN A 179 3.83 -7.19 1.87
C GLN A 179 3.27 -7.27 3.28
N LEU A 180 3.99 -6.72 4.24
CA LEU A 180 3.55 -6.70 5.64
C LEU A 180 2.47 -5.65 5.85
N SER A 181 1.39 -6.05 6.52
CA SER A 181 0.34 -5.18 7.05
C SER A 181 0.57 -4.90 8.55
N HIS A 182 -0.24 -4.01 9.14
CA HIS A 182 -0.19 -3.76 10.58
C HIS A 182 -0.47 -5.01 11.45
N ARG A 183 -1.15 -6.03 10.89
CA ARG A 183 -1.43 -7.30 11.57
C ARG A 183 -0.25 -8.26 11.56
N ASP A 184 0.73 -7.99 10.72
CA ASP A 184 1.88 -8.86 10.51
C ASP A 184 3.09 -8.42 11.33
N VAL A 185 3.00 -7.26 12.00
CA VAL A 185 4.00 -6.73 12.92
C VAL A 185 3.47 -6.66 14.35
N TYR A 186 4.38 -6.75 15.32
CA TYR A 186 4.05 -6.61 16.73
C TYR A 186 4.05 -5.13 17.13
N LEU A 187 2.86 -4.53 17.21
CA LEU A 187 2.68 -3.08 17.36
C LEU A 187 3.28 -2.51 18.65
N GLU A 188 3.22 -3.25 19.75
CA GLU A 188 3.82 -2.79 21.04
C GLU A 188 5.34 -2.60 20.95
N PHE A 189 6.01 -3.32 20.04
CA PHE A 189 7.45 -3.19 19.82
C PHE A 189 7.86 -1.78 19.41
N PHE A 190 7.01 -1.07 18.67
CA PHE A 190 7.30 0.26 18.15
C PHE A 190 7.24 1.38 19.20
N LYS A 191 6.65 1.14 20.37
CA LYS A 191 6.52 2.17 21.42
C LYS A 191 7.88 2.68 21.93
N GLY A 192 8.91 1.83 21.93
CA GLY A 192 10.25 2.17 22.42
C GLY A 192 11.25 2.62 21.36
N ILE A 193 10.94 2.51 20.05
CA ILE A 193 11.91 2.67 18.96
C ILE A 193 11.49 3.70 17.90
N LYS A 194 10.67 4.66 18.30
CA LYS A 194 10.11 5.68 17.39
C LYS A 194 11.19 6.46 16.65
N ARG A 195 12.31 6.77 17.28
CA ARG A 195 13.42 7.53 16.70
C ARG A 195 14.11 6.74 15.60
N GLU A 196 14.35 5.47 15.86
CA GLU A 196 15.00 4.53 14.95
C GLU A 196 14.17 4.32 13.70
N VAL A 197 12.85 4.13 13.87
CA VAL A 197 11.90 3.97 12.78
C VAL A 197 11.81 5.24 11.92
N LEU A 198 11.73 6.43 12.54
CA LEU A 198 11.63 7.71 11.83
C LEU A 198 12.94 8.13 11.14
N ALA A 199 14.07 7.48 11.42
CA ALA A 199 15.32 7.68 10.71
C ALA A 199 15.37 6.94 9.37
N LEU A 200 14.45 5.99 9.15
CA LEU A 200 14.31 5.22 7.91
C LEU A 200 13.36 5.91 6.94
N GLN A 201 13.45 5.53 5.68
CA GLN A 201 12.57 5.97 4.61
C GLN A 201 12.12 4.77 3.76
N SER A 202 11.02 4.92 3.04
CA SER A 202 10.59 3.92 2.06
C SER A 202 11.72 3.65 1.05
N GLY A 203 11.96 2.37 0.77
CA GLY A 203 13.08 1.91 -0.07
C GLY A 203 14.34 1.57 0.71
N ASP A 204 14.47 1.94 1.98
CA ASP A 204 15.63 1.55 2.80
C ASP A 204 15.64 0.02 3.02
N ARG A 205 16.83 -0.59 2.86
CA ARG A 205 17.03 -2.01 3.04
C ARG A 205 17.10 -2.38 4.52
N LEU A 206 16.57 -3.56 4.83
CA LEU A 206 16.57 -4.15 6.16
C LEU A 206 17.16 -5.55 6.12
N GLN A 207 17.73 -5.98 7.23
CA GLN A 207 18.16 -7.35 7.45
C GLN A 207 17.08 -8.12 8.21
N TYR A 208 16.81 -9.35 7.80
CA TYR A 208 15.90 -10.26 8.48
C TYR A 208 16.70 -11.27 9.31
N ARG A 209 16.38 -11.39 10.62
CA ARG A 209 16.91 -12.43 11.52
C ARG A 209 15.86 -12.80 12.57
N ASP A 210 15.59 -14.05 12.72
CA ASP A 210 14.70 -14.59 13.76
C ASP A 210 13.38 -13.81 13.92
N PHE A 211 12.65 -13.63 12.81
CA PHE A 211 11.38 -12.90 12.76
C PHE A 211 11.46 -11.43 13.21
N THR A 212 12.65 -10.86 13.17
CA THR A 212 12.89 -9.45 13.47
C THR A 212 13.62 -8.79 12.32
N LEU A 213 13.25 -7.53 12.01
CA LEU A 213 13.90 -6.71 11.00
C LEU A 213 14.86 -5.73 11.68
N TYR A 214 16.04 -5.61 11.11
CA TYR A 214 17.12 -4.75 11.61
C TYR A 214 17.54 -3.75 10.54
N THR A 215 18.01 -2.59 10.94
CA THR A 215 18.64 -1.64 10.04
C THR A 215 19.93 -2.23 9.47
N GLU A 216 20.18 -2.04 8.17
CA GLU A 216 21.38 -2.57 7.51
C GLU A 216 22.68 -1.95 8.05
N LYS A 217 22.66 -0.65 8.42
CA LYS A 217 23.86 0.10 8.79
C LYS A 217 24.20 0.02 10.28
N THR A 218 23.21 0.04 11.15
CA THR A 218 23.42 0.19 12.60
C THR A 218 23.03 -1.06 13.40
N ASP A 219 22.52 -2.08 12.70
CA ASP A 219 22.08 -3.35 13.30
C ASP A 219 21.05 -3.19 14.41
N LEU A 220 20.25 -2.11 14.36
CA LEU A 220 19.20 -1.86 15.34
C LEU A 220 17.91 -2.55 14.94
N PRO A 221 17.21 -3.23 15.86
CA PRO A 221 15.92 -3.84 15.60
C PRO A 221 14.86 -2.76 15.39
N VAL A 222 14.13 -2.82 14.24
CA VAL A 222 13.16 -1.79 13.84
C VAL A 222 11.76 -2.33 13.59
N ALA A 223 11.57 -3.64 13.50
CA ALA A 223 10.26 -4.28 13.49
C ALA A 223 10.38 -5.73 13.95
N LYS A 224 9.40 -6.19 14.72
CA LYS A 224 9.25 -7.59 15.10
C LYS A 224 7.97 -8.14 14.46
N LEU A 225 8.06 -9.32 13.85
CA LEU A 225 6.92 -9.95 13.19
C LEU A 225 5.95 -10.54 14.21
N SER A 226 4.65 -10.40 13.96
CA SER A 226 3.59 -10.99 14.77
C SER A 226 3.62 -12.52 14.71
N VAL A 227 3.06 -13.19 15.70
CA VAL A 227 2.93 -14.65 15.74
C VAL A 227 2.22 -15.19 14.48
N ARG A 228 1.21 -14.47 13.99
CA ARG A 228 0.53 -14.79 12.73
C ARG A 228 1.50 -14.83 11.55
N MET A 229 2.33 -13.80 11.41
CA MET A 229 3.27 -13.69 10.29
C MET A 229 4.41 -14.70 10.41
N GLN A 230 4.87 -14.97 11.63
CA GLN A 230 5.85 -16.06 11.88
C GLN A 230 5.33 -17.40 11.38
N LYS A 231 4.05 -17.73 11.65
CA LYS A 231 3.42 -18.96 11.14
C LYS A 231 3.39 -18.96 9.61
N THR A 232 2.97 -17.86 8.99
CA THR A 232 2.96 -17.73 7.53
C THR A 232 4.36 -17.95 6.92
N LEU A 233 5.40 -17.36 7.53
CA LEU A 233 6.77 -17.56 7.06
C LEU A 233 7.24 -19.01 7.24
N ASN A 234 6.90 -19.66 8.35
CA ASN A 234 7.23 -21.08 8.56
C ASN A 234 6.56 -21.98 7.52
N ASP A 235 5.32 -21.69 7.11
CA ASP A 235 4.64 -22.41 6.04
C ASP A 235 5.38 -22.26 4.69
N TRP A 236 5.94 -21.06 4.42
CA TRP A 236 6.77 -20.85 3.24
C TRP A 236 8.15 -21.51 3.36
N PHE A 237 8.76 -21.47 4.54
CA PHE A 237 10.04 -22.15 4.80
C PHE A 237 9.93 -23.65 4.63
N ALA A 238 8.81 -24.26 5.04
CA ALA A 238 8.53 -25.67 4.81
C ALA A 238 8.42 -26.02 3.31
N LYS A 239 8.07 -25.05 2.45
CA LYS A 239 8.04 -25.20 0.99
C LYS A 239 9.41 -24.92 0.33
N GLY A 240 10.46 -24.70 1.11
CA GLY A 240 11.82 -24.47 0.63
C GLY A 240 12.22 -23.01 0.45
N TYR A 241 11.34 -22.05 0.71
CA TYR A 241 11.68 -20.62 0.60
C TYR A 241 12.52 -20.14 1.78
N ARG A 242 13.26 -19.05 1.55
CA ARG A 242 13.99 -18.30 2.58
C ARG A 242 13.86 -16.80 2.31
N VAL A 243 13.89 -15.97 3.35
CA VAL A 243 13.90 -14.52 3.19
C VAL A 243 15.24 -14.11 2.57
N LYS A 244 15.18 -13.57 1.37
CA LYS A 244 16.34 -13.03 0.61
C LYS A 244 16.62 -11.58 0.98
N SER A 245 15.58 -10.77 1.10
CA SER A 245 15.69 -9.34 1.40
C SER A 245 14.44 -8.84 2.09
N ALA A 246 14.60 -7.73 2.80
CA ALA A 246 13.51 -6.94 3.34
C ALA A 246 13.72 -5.46 3.00
N THR A 247 12.65 -4.74 2.67
CA THR A 247 12.72 -3.33 2.28
C THR A 247 11.58 -2.58 2.94
N VAL A 248 11.84 -1.38 3.45
CA VAL A 248 10.80 -0.51 4.01
C VAL A 248 9.81 -0.10 2.91
N SER A 249 8.54 -0.44 3.07
CA SER A 249 7.48 0.01 2.17
C SER A 249 6.85 1.30 2.67
N PHE A 250 6.43 1.31 3.94
CA PHE A 250 5.77 2.46 4.54
C PHE A 250 6.22 2.68 5.98
N ILE A 251 6.26 3.95 6.38
CA ILE A 251 6.30 4.35 7.78
C ILE A 251 5.04 5.17 8.03
N VAL A 252 4.23 4.71 8.99
CA VAL A 252 2.91 5.29 9.24
C VAL A 252 2.72 5.66 10.70
N ALA A 253 1.98 6.74 10.94
CA ALA A 253 1.53 7.10 12.27
C ALA A 253 0.36 6.19 12.67
N TRP A 254 0.46 5.57 13.83
CA TRP A 254 -0.56 4.68 14.37
C TRP A 254 -0.90 5.01 15.81
N LYS A 255 -2.16 4.81 16.14
CA LYS A 255 -2.70 4.95 17.48
C LYS A 255 -3.82 3.93 17.67
N PRO A 256 -3.93 3.25 18.83
CA PRO A 256 -5.08 2.41 19.11
C PRO A 256 -6.39 3.20 19.03
N LYS A 257 -7.47 2.57 18.56
CA LYS A 257 -8.78 3.23 18.43
C LYS A 257 -9.32 3.77 19.76
N ASP A 258 -9.06 3.04 20.85
CA ASP A 258 -9.55 3.35 22.18
C ASP A 258 -8.51 4.11 23.04
N ALA A 259 -7.41 4.54 22.43
CA ALA A 259 -6.37 5.28 23.13
C ALA A 259 -6.83 6.69 23.51
N PRO A 260 -6.46 7.20 24.69
CA PRO A 260 -6.71 8.57 25.11
C PRO A 260 -6.23 9.58 24.08
N LYS A 261 -6.90 10.73 23.94
CA LYS A 261 -6.50 11.76 22.93
C LYS A 261 -5.07 12.23 23.11
N GLU A 262 -4.60 12.26 24.34
CA GLU A 262 -3.26 12.71 24.76
C GLU A 262 -2.16 11.68 24.49
N GLU A 263 -2.51 10.39 24.27
CA GLU A 263 -1.52 9.37 23.96
C GLU A 263 -0.82 9.68 22.64
N PRO A 264 0.53 9.71 22.60
CA PRO A 264 1.27 10.03 21.39
C PRO A 264 1.13 8.92 20.33
N GLU A 265 1.04 9.33 19.07
CA GLU A 265 1.08 8.39 17.97
C GLU A 265 2.43 7.67 17.88
N THR A 266 2.37 6.40 17.58
CA THR A 266 3.53 5.52 17.36
C THR A 266 3.87 5.49 15.88
N ALA A 267 5.15 5.54 15.54
CA ALA A 267 5.61 5.29 14.17
C ALA A 267 5.72 3.77 13.96
N VAL A 268 4.97 3.24 13.02
CA VAL A 268 4.96 1.82 12.65
C VAL A 268 5.61 1.66 11.29
N LEU A 269 6.56 0.73 11.18
CA LEU A 269 7.23 0.36 9.96
C LEU A 269 6.55 -0.85 9.34
N LEU A 270 6.20 -0.73 8.06
CA LEU A 270 5.71 -1.81 7.22
C LEU A 270 6.75 -2.09 6.14
N ALA A 271 7.04 -3.35 5.89
CA ALA A 271 8.08 -3.77 4.97
C ALA A 271 7.57 -4.80 3.95
N ASP A 272 8.26 -4.89 2.82
CA ASP A 272 8.13 -5.99 1.88
C ASP A 272 9.24 -7.00 2.15
N LEU A 273 8.86 -8.27 2.28
CA LEU A 273 9.78 -9.39 2.40
C LEU A 273 9.85 -10.13 1.06
N THR A 274 11.01 -10.17 0.46
CA THR A 274 11.25 -10.99 -0.74
C THR A 274 11.77 -12.35 -0.29
N LEU A 275 11.08 -13.42 -0.66
CA LEU A 275 11.44 -14.79 -0.39
C LEU A 275 11.85 -15.46 -1.70
N THR A 276 12.91 -16.28 -1.64
CA THR A 276 13.36 -17.10 -2.76
C THR A 276 13.45 -18.55 -2.34
N ARG A 277 13.26 -19.43 -3.31
CA ARG A 277 13.39 -20.89 -3.14
C ARG A 277 14.82 -21.34 -3.39
#